data_0f58097db9d8484cf5297a82dfbe36a0
#
_entry.id   0f58097db9d8484cf5297a82dfbe36a0
#
_cell.length_a   1.000
_cell.length_b   1.000
_cell.length_c   1.000
_cell.angle_alpha   90.00
_cell.angle_beta   90.00
_cell.angle_gamma   90.00
#
_symmetry.space_group_name_H-M   'P 1'
#
loop_
_entity.id
_entity.type
_entity.pdbx_description
1 polymer ?
#
loop_
_entity_poly.entity_id
_entity_poly.type
_entity_poly.pdbx_seq_one_letter_code
_entity_poly.pdbx_strand_id
1 'polypeptide(L)'
;DGPEMPIMDGTAKPFVDALKEAGLVELDAERDYYEITEPISYKDEVTGTEIMALPSDHFEATVMIDFNSSVLGQQFAALSDLSDFENEIAPCRTFVFLHELEKLLDMGLIKGGALDNAIVIADRKMEPEDLENLSKKLNRPNLDIDPQGGVLNTIKLHFQNEPARHKLLDVVGDLALVGKPIKGKVVATKPGHTANTEFAKILKKDMMEKRKLMGIPKYDPEKEPVLDINGVSKMLPHRYPFLLVD
;
A
#
# COMPACT_ATOMS: atom_id res chain seq x y z
N ASP A 1 -11.78 0.29 20.98
CA ASP A 1 -11.99 1.32 19.94
C ASP A 1 -11.34 2.62 20.38
N GLY A 2 -10.59 3.27 19.48
CA GLY A 2 -9.91 4.54 19.70
C GLY A 2 -9.91 5.37 18.42
N PRO A 3 -9.56 6.67 18.49
CA PRO A 3 -9.51 7.53 17.31
C PRO A 3 -8.35 7.18 16.36
N GLU A 4 -7.34 6.48 16.85
CA GLU A 4 -6.15 6.08 16.09
C GLU A 4 -5.77 4.64 16.43
N MET A 5 -5.21 3.92 15.46
CA MET A 5 -4.57 2.62 15.70
C MET A 5 -3.30 2.83 16.53
N PRO A 6 -3.05 2.03 17.58
CA PRO A 6 -1.82 2.14 18.34
C PRO A 6 -0.61 1.76 17.47
N ILE A 7 0.50 2.49 17.62
CA ILE A 7 1.71 2.25 16.84
C ILE A 7 2.41 0.93 17.22
N MET A 8 2.19 0.44 18.44
CA MET A 8 2.82 -0.77 18.99
C MET A 8 4.36 -0.72 18.83
N ASP A 9 4.95 -1.76 18.27
CA ASP A 9 6.38 -1.84 17.95
C ASP A 9 6.76 -1.24 16.58
N GLY A 10 5.82 -0.56 15.93
CA GLY A 10 6.00 0.03 14.59
C GLY A 10 5.85 -0.94 13.44
N THR A 11 5.40 -2.18 13.70
CA THR A 11 5.18 -3.22 12.70
C THR A 11 3.71 -3.61 12.59
N ALA A 12 3.33 -4.33 11.54
CA ALA A 12 2.00 -4.93 11.41
C ALA A 12 1.89 -6.29 12.13
N LYS A 13 3.01 -6.88 12.56
CA LYS A 13 3.05 -8.23 13.14
C LYS A 13 2.15 -8.41 14.36
N PRO A 14 2.12 -7.50 15.39
CA PRO A 14 1.23 -7.66 16.53
C PRO A 14 -0.25 -7.72 16.17
N PHE A 15 -0.66 -7.01 15.11
CA PHE A 15 -2.04 -7.04 14.62
C PHE A 15 -2.37 -8.36 13.93
N VAL A 16 -1.45 -8.88 13.11
CA VAL A 16 -1.60 -10.19 12.45
C VAL A 16 -1.71 -11.28 13.51
N ASP A 17 -0.85 -11.25 14.53
CA ASP A 17 -0.85 -12.23 15.61
C ASP A 17 -2.16 -12.19 16.41
N ALA A 18 -2.62 -11.00 16.77
CA ALA A 18 -3.89 -10.84 17.50
C ALA A 18 -5.10 -11.34 16.70
N LEU A 19 -5.13 -11.10 15.38
CA LEU A 19 -6.18 -11.61 14.51
C LEU A 19 -6.15 -13.14 14.41
N LYS A 20 -4.97 -13.74 14.34
CA LYS A 20 -4.80 -15.21 14.33
C LYS A 20 -5.19 -15.83 15.66
N GLU A 21 -4.81 -15.20 16.77
CA GLU A 21 -5.20 -15.65 18.13
C GLU A 21 -6.71 -15.60 18.33
N ALA A 22 -7.38 -14.57 17.79
CA ALA A 22 -8.84 -14.47 17.82
C ALA A 22 -9.54 -15.58 17.02
N GLY A 23 -8.83 -16.23 16.11
CA GLY A 23 -9.32 -17.29 15.25
C GLY A 23 -9.91 -16.78 13.93
N LEU A 24 -9.69 -17.55 12.89
CA LEU A 24 -10.25 -17.31 11.55
C LEU A 24 -11.31 -18.37 11.28
N VAL A 25 -12.45 -17.96 10.76
CA VAL A 25 -13.54 -18.85 10.34
C VAL A 25 -13.68 -18.73 8.84
N GLU A 26 -13.57 -19.86 8.15
CA GLU A 26 -13.86 -19.94 6.72
C GLU A 26 -15.36 -19.81 6.50
N LEU A 27 -15.75 -18.92 5.58
CA LEU A 27 -17.14 -18.70 5.24
C LEU A 27 -17.52 -19.53 4.01
N ASP A 28 -18.76 -20.01 3.97
CA ASP A 28 -19.34 -20.71 2.81
C ASP A 28 -19.77 -19.70 1.74
N ALA A 29 -18.84 -18.87 1.32
CA ALA A 29 -19.04 -17.85 0.30
C ALA A 29 -17.70 -17.55 -0.41
N GLU A 30 -17.73 -17.53 -1.72
CA GLU A 30 -16.57 -17.16 -2.51
C GLU A 30 -16.20 -15.69 -2.30
N ARG A 31 -14.89 -15.41 -2.27
CA ARG A 31 -14.40 -14.05 -2.16
C ARG A 31 -14.56 -13.34 -3.49
N ASP A 32 -15.16 -12.16 -3.46
CA ASP A 32 -15.35 -11.30 -4.64
C ASP A 32 -14.08 -10.48 -4.88
N TYR A 33 -13.34 -10.83 -5.93
CA TYR A 33 -12.09 -10.16 -6.33
C TYR A 33 -12.31 -9.10 -7.39
N TYR A 34 -11.42 -8.10 -7.40
CA TYR A 34 -11.20 -7.24 -8.54
C TYR A 34 -10.01 -7.77 -9.36
N GLU A 35 -10.27 -8.21 -10.58
CA GLU A 35 -9.26 -8.77 -11.47
C GLU A 35 -8.71 -7.70 -12.40
N ILE A 36 -7.38 -7.58 -12.44
CA ILE A 36 -6.68 -6.74 -13.42
C ILE A 36 -6.58 -7.53 -14.71
N THR A 37 -7.31 -7.09 -15.74
CA THR A 37 -7.36 -7.76 -17.06
C THR A 37 -6.47 -7.10 -18.09
N GLU A 38 -6.12 -5.82 -17.88
CA GLU A 38 -5.24 -5.04 -18.75
C GLU A 38 -4.30 -4.20 -17.89
N PRO A 39 -3.11 -3.81 -18.38
CA PRO A 39 -2.20 -2.96 -17.66
C PRO A 39 -2.84 -1.60 -17.32
N ILE A 40 -2.77 -1.21 -16.05
CA ILE A 40 -3.21 0.10 -15.56
C ILE A 40 -2.01 0.79 -14.91
N SER A 41 -1.73 2.03 -15.28
CA SER A 41 -0.56 2.75 -14.79
C SER A 41 -0.91 4.13 -14.22
N TYR A 42 -0.07 4.57 -13.30
CA TYR A 42 -0.04 5.91 -12.73
C TYR A 42 1.39 6.41 -12.73
N LYS A 43 1.57 7.68 -13.08
CA LYS A 43 2.87 8.35 -13.06
C LYS A 43 2.72 9.75 -12.47
N ASP A 44 3.65 10.10 -11.59
CA ASP A 44 3.83 11.44 -11.06
C ASP A 44 5.21 11.97 -11.48
N GLU A 45 5.23 12.90 -12.40
CA GLU A 45 6.47 13.50 -12.95
C GLU A 45 7.22 14.35 -11.91
N VAL A 46 6.54 14.84 -10.87
CA VAL A 46 7.16 15.69 -9.84
C VAL A 46 7.97 14.85 -8.87
N THR A 47 7.41 13.76 -8.39
CA THR A 47 8.07 12.84 -7.44
C THR A 47 8.89 11.76 -8.14
N GLY A 48 8.64 11.53 -9.44
CA GLY A 48 9.20 10.41 -10.20
C GLY A 48 8.60 9.06 -9.79
N THR A 49 7.42 9.08 -9.16
CA THR A 49 6.70 7.85 -8.79
C THR A 49 6.03 7.24 -10.02
N GLU A 50 6.21 5.94 -10.18
CA GLU A 50 5.51 5.15 -11.18
C GLU A 50 4.91 3.92 -10.52
N ILE A 51 3.61 3.68 -10.74
CA ILE A 51 2.90 2.50 -10.23
C ILE A 51 2.14 1.87 -11.40
N MET A 52 2.24 0.56 -11.52
CA MET A 52 1.57 -0.21 -12.55
C MET A 52 0.94 -1.46 -11.96
N ALA A 53 -0.29 -1.75 -12.36
CA ALA A 53 -0.95 -3.03 -12.13
C ALA A 53 -1.01 -3.82 -13.45
N LEU A 54 -0.62 -5.08 -13.39
CA LEU A 54 -0.58 -6.02 -14.50
C LEU A 54 -1.49 -7.21 -14.21
N PRO A 55 -2.01 -7.91 -15.23
CA PRO A 55 -2.75 -9.15 -15.04
C PRO A 55 -1.93 -10.20 -14.27
N SER A 56 -2.56 -10.84 -13.28
CA SER A 56 -2.07 -12.02 -12.56
C SER A 56 -3.26 -12.73 -11.93
N ASP A 57 -3.14 -14.02 -11.68
CA ASP A 57 -4.18 -14.86 -11.08
C ASP A 57 -4.29 -14.73 -9.56
N HIS A 58 -3.31 -14.08 -8.93
CA HIS A 58 -3.27 -13.76 -7.51
C HIS A 58 -2.64 -12.37 -7.28
N PHE A 59 -2.60 -11.91 -6.05
CA PHE A 59 -1.94 -10.65 -5.71
C PHE A 59 -0.44 -10.83 -5.56
N GLU A 60 0.30 -10.06 -6.34
CA GLU A 60 1.75 -9.90 -6.22
C GLU A 60 2.08 -8.41 -6.10
N ALA A 61 3.16 -8.08 -5.39
CA ALA A 61 3.66 -6.71 -5.34
C ALA A 61 5.19 -6.67 -5.39
N THR A 62 5.73 -5.72 -6.13
CA THR A 62 7.16 -5.39 -6.15
C THR A 62 7.32 -3.91 -5.97
N VAL A 63 8.20 -3.51 -5.06
CA VAL A 63 8.47 -2.10 -4.74
C VAL A 63 9.96 -1.84 -4.90
N MET A 64 10.29 -0.74 -5.55
CA MET A 64 11.63 -0.16 -5.60
C MET A 64 11.61 1.22 -4.94
N ILE A 65 12.50 1.46 -4.00
CA ILE A 65 12.70 2.75 -3.34
C ILE A 65 14.04 3.35 -3.74
N ASP A 66 14.04 4.68 -3.87
CA ASP A 66 15.21 5.50 -4.11
C ASP A 66 14.95 6.91 -3.55
N PHE A 67 15.58 7.23 -2.46
CA PHE A 67 15.47 8.52 -1.78
C PHE A 67 16.65 9.44 -2.09
N ASN A 68 17.46 9.14 -3.10
CA ASN A 68 18.72 9.83 -3.41
C ASN A 68 19.69 9.87 -2.21
N SER A 69 19.56 8.92 -1.29
CA SER A 69 20.45 8.80 -0.13
C SER A 69 21.64 7.90 -0.48
N SER A 70 22.84 8.43 -0.31
CA SER A 70 24.07 7.64 -0.50
C SER A 70 24.22 6.50 0.52
N VAL A 71 23.50 6.60 1.63
CA VAL A 71 23.54 5.62 2.74
C VAL A 71 22.54 4.51 2.47
N LEU A 72 21.28 4.85 2.20
CA LEU A 72 20.23 3.86 1.96
C LEU A 72 20.36 3.22 0.58
N GLY A 73 20.83 3.97 -0.42
CA GLY A 73 20.90 3.53 -1.80
C GLY A 73 19.53 3.23 -2.40
N GLN A 74 19.54 2.39 -3.41
CA GLN A 74 18.33 1.83 -3.98
C GLN A 74 18.06 0.47 -3.36
N GLN A 75 16.83 0.23 -2.97
CA GLN A 75 16.39 -1.07 -2.44
C GLN A 75 15.12 -1.50 -3.14
N PHE A 76 14.92 -2.81 -3.20
CA PHE A 76 13.67 -3.39 -3.66
C PHE A 76 13.17 -4.44 -2.68
N ALA A 77 11.85 -4.67 -2.71
CA ALA A 77 11.19 -5.76 -2.02
C ALA A 77 10.10 -6.34 -2.92
N ALA A 78 9.86 -7.63 -2.79
CA ALA A 78 8.82 -8.32 -3.52
C ALA A 78 8.02 -9.21 -2.56
N LEU A 79 6.72 -9.31 -2.83
CA LEU A 79 5.79 -10.24 -2.22
C LEU A 79 5.14 -11.00 -3.36
N SER A 80 5.49 -12.27 -3.50
CA SER A 80 5.00 -13.12 -4.59
C SER A 80 3.67 -13.80 -4.26
N ASP A 81 3.35 -13.95 -2.96
CA ASP A 81 2.09 -14.47 -2.47
C ASP A 81 1.74 -13.81 -1.13
N LEU A 82 0.44 -13.55 -0.90
CA LEU A 82 -0.01 -12.96 0.37
C LEU A 82 0.19 -13.88 1.58
N SER A 83 0.36 -15.18 1.39
CA SER A 83 0.70 -16.12 2.47
C SER A 83 2.04 -15.80 3.13
N ASP A 84 2.97 -15.19 2.39
CA ASP A 84 4.27 -14.78 2.89
C ASP A 84 4.25 -13.45 3.66
N PHE A 85 3.13 -12.71 3.60
CA PHE A 85 3.00 -11.37 4.21
C PHE A 85 3.36 -11.37 5.69
N GLU A 86 2.89 -12.36 6.44
CA GLU A 86 3.09 -12.45 7.89
C GLU A 86 4.58 -12.50 8.28
N ASN A 87 5.38 -13.24 7.52
CA ASN A 87 6.78 -13.49 7.84
C ASN A 87 7.74 -12.53 7.14
N GLU A 88 7.37 -12.07 5.95
CA GLU A 88 8.26 -11.32 5.07
C GLU A 88 8.01 -9.81 5.15
N ILE A 89 6.78 -9.36 5.42
CA ILE A 89 6.37 -7.96 5.31
C ILE A 89 5.87 -7.41 6.64
N ALA A 90 5.00 -8.14 7.33
CA ALA A 90 4.40 -7.67 8.58
C ALA A 90 5.42 -7.27 9.68
N PRO A 91 6.61 -7.90 9.80
CA PRO A 91 7.60 -7.51 10.80
C PRO A 91 8.39 -6.23 10.47
N CYS A 92 8.16 -5.61 9.30
CA CYS A 92 8.98 -4.49 8.84
C CYS A 92 8.49 -3.17 9.42
N ARG A 93 9.40 -2.44 10.07
CA ARG A 93 9.13 -1.15 10.71
C ARG A 93 9.24 0.00 9.73
N THR A 94 8.53 1.08 10.05
CA THR A 94 8.70 2.36 9.37
C THR A 94 10.10 2.92 9.57
N PHE A 95 10.49 3.87 8.74
CA PHE A 95 11.78 4.54 8.85
C PHE A 95 11.64 6.05 8.68
N VAL A 96 12.63 6.76 9.20
CA VAL A 96 12.74 8.21 9.10
C VAL A 96 14.21 8.59 8.87
N PHE A 97 14.45 9.62 8.07
CA PHE A 97 15.80 10.16 7.95
C PHE A 97 16.14 11.05 9.14
N LEU A 98 17.41 11.04 9.51
CA LEU A 98 17.88 11.77 10.70
C LEU A 98 17.54 13.27 10.65
N HIS A 99 17.68 13.90 9.49
CA HIS A 99 17.35 15.33 9.33
C HIS A 99 15.86 15.62 9.50
N GLU A 100 14.99 14.65 9.21
CA GLU A 100 13.55 14.75 9.44
C GLU A 100 13.24 14.56 10.92
N LEU A 101 13.88 13.57 11.56
CA LEU A 101 13.75 13.31 12.99
C LEU A 101 14.14 14.53 13.82
N GLU A 102 15.28 15.17 13.50
CA GLU A 102 15.75 16.37 14.19
C GLU A 102 14.71 17.51 14.12
N LYS A 103 14.12 17.74 12.94
CA LYS A 103 13.05 18.75 12.76
C LYS A 103 11.81 18.43 13.60
N LEU A 104 11.39 17.15 13.59
CA LEU A 104 10.22 16.71 14.37
C LEU A 104 10.44 16.83 15.87
N LEU A 105 11.67 16.55 16.35
CA LEU A 105 12.06 16.75 17.74
C LEU A 105 12.02 18.23 18.12
N ASP A 106 12.60 19.10 17.31
CA ASP A 106 12.65 20.54 17.55
C ASP A 106 11.24 21.18 17.56
N MET A 107 10.29 20.63 16.80
CA MET A 107 8.89 21.06 16.78
C MET A 107 8.02 20.40 17.88
N GLY A 108 8.54 19.45 18.66
CA GLY A 108 7.77 18.71 19.66
C GLY A 108 6.65 17.83 19.08
N LEU A 109 6.80 17.40 17.83
CA LEU A 109 5.76 16.65 17.11
C LEU A 109 5.86 15.13 17.28
N ILE A 110 6.89 14.63 17.96
CA ILE A 110 7.02 13.19 18.23
C ILE A 110 6.13 12.83 19.42
N LYS A 111 4.90 12.43 19.13
CA LYS A 111 3.89 12.11 20.16
C LYS A 111 3.80 10.63 20.52
N GLY A 112 4.30 9.73 19.76
CA GLY A 112 4.20 8.28 19.98
C GLY A 112 5.35 7.50 19.37
N GLY A 113 6.23 8.18 18.60
CA GLY A 113 7.44 7.59 18.07
C GLY A 113 8.49 7.45 19.17
N ALA A 114 8.79 6.21 19.52
CA ALA A 114 10.00 5.91 20.26
C ALA A 114 11.07 5.47 19.25
N LEU A 115 12.33 5.64 19.58
CA LEU A 115 13.46 5.18 18.75
C LEU A 115 13.46 3.65 18.54
N ASP A 116 12.59 2.95 19.26
CA ASP A 116 12.48 1.50 19.25
C ASP A 116 11.45 0.99 18.22
N ASN A 117 10.60 1.89 17.69
CA ASN A 117 9.51 1.52 16.74
C ASN A 117 9.67 2.12 15.34
N ALA A 118 10.77 2.80 15.07
CA ALA A 118 11.11 3.31 13.73
C ALA A 118 12.61 3.17 13.47
N ILE A 119 12.95 2.87 12.23
CA ILE A 119 14.35 2.84 11.78
C ILE A 119 14.80 4.27 11.51
N VAL A 120 15.86 4.73 12.20
CA VAL A 120 16.47 6.03 11.93
C VAL A 120 17.66 5.85 11.00
N ILE A 121 17.62 6.49 9.83
CA ILE A 121 18.66 6.41 8.82
C ILE A 121 19.47 7.70 8.84
N ALA A 122 20.77 7.57 9.04
CA ALA A 122 21.71 8.68 8.94
C ALA A 122 21.90 9.02 7.45
N ASP A 123 21.45 10.18 7.04
CA ASP A 123 21.53 10.66 5.66
C ASP A 123 22.80 11.50 5.40
N ARG A 124 23.60 11.71 6.43
CA ARG A 124 24.91 12.38 6.37
C ARG A 124 25.91 11.69 7.29
N LYS A 125 27.18 11.91 7.00
CA LYS A 125 28.23 11.55 7.95
C LYS A 125 28.06 12.42 9.20
N MET A 126 28.06 11.80 10.36
CA MET A 126 27.99 12.49 11.64
C MET A 126 29.35 12.50 12.32
N GLU A 127 29.74 13.66 12.83
CA GLU A 127 30.92 13.77 13.67
C GLU A 127 30.57 13.38 15.11
N PRO A 128 31.55 12.98 15.92
CA PRO A 128 31.28 12.55 17.32
C PRO A 128 30.52 13.57 18.15
N GLU A 129 30.73 14.87 17.93
CA GLU A 129 30.02 15.94 18.63
C GLU A 129 28.52 15.99 18.25
N ASP A 130 28.18 15.74 16.99
CA ASP A 130 26.78 15.67 16.52
C ASP A 130 26.05 14.48 17.15
N LEU A 131 26.73 13.33 17.22
CA LEU A 131 26.20 12.13 17.89
C LEU A 131 25.98 12.35 19.41
N GLU A 132 26.92 13.06 20.07
CA GLU A 132 26.77 13.40 21.48
C GLU A 132 25.58 14.36 21.72
N ASN A 133 25.44 15.37 20.87
CA ASN A 133 24.31 16.30 20.93
C ASN A 133 22.97 15.60 20.69
N LEU A 134 22.92 14.71 19.69
CA LEU A 134 21.74 13.89 19.40
C LEU A 134 21.41 12.95 20.56
N SER A 135 22.44 12.32 21.14
CA SER A 135 22.32 11.46 22.34
C SER A 135 21.69 12.20 23.50
N LYS A 136 22.11 13.45 23.76
CA LYS A 136 21.51 14.30 24.78
C LYS A 136 20.06 14.66 24.48
N LYS A 137 19.76 15.06 23.23
CA LYS A 137 18.40 15.41 22.81
C LYS A 137 17.43 14.22 22.92
N LEU A 138 17.88 13.02 22.59
CA LEU A 138 17.09 11.79 22.62
C LEU A 138 17.09 11.09 23.98
N ASN A 139 17.89 11.61 24.94
CA ASN A 139 18.13 10.98 26.27
C ASN A 139 18.55 9.49 26.12
N ARG A 140 19.40 9.20 25.15
CA ARG A 140 19.92 7.85 24.85
C ARG A 140 21.45 7.90 24.82
N PRO A 141 22.13 7.32 25.82
CA PRO A 141 23.60 7.26 25.83
C PRO A 141 24.11 6.27 24.78
N ASN A 142 25.33 6.49 24.30
CA ASN A 142 26.06 5.61 23.38
C ASN A 142 25.37 5.40 22.01
N LEU A 143 24.82 6.49 21.46
CA LEU A 143 24.36 6.46 20.08
C LEU A 143 25.54 6.29 19.12
N ASP A 144 25.37 5.41 18.15
CA ASP A 144 26.33 5.17 17.09
C ASP A 144 25.58 4.85 15.77
N ILE A 145 26.25 4.95 14.67
CA ILE A 145 25.72 4.65 13.35
C ILE A 145 26.38 3.37 12.86
N ASP A 146 25.56 2.39 12.46
CA ASP A 146 26.04 1.20 11.78
C ASP A 146 26.84 1.59 10.52
N PRO A 147 28.13 1.29 10.45
CA PRO A 147 28.97 1.68 9.33
C PRO A 147 28.58 1.01 8.03
N GLN A 148 27.83 -0.08 8.06
CA GLN A 148 27.42 -0.83 6.86
C GLN A 148 26.05 -0.37 6.33
N GLY A 149 25.14 0.04 7.20
CA GLY A 149 23.76 0.36 6.82
C GLY A 149 23.34 1.80 7.09
N GLY A 150 24.19 2.60 7.72
CA GLY A 150 23.86 3.98 8.12
C GLY A 150 22.67 4.11 9.05
N VAL A 151 22.30 3.03 9.72
CA VAL A 151 21.17 2.98 10.64
C VAL A 151 21.67 3.33 12.05
N LEU A 152 20.91 4.14 12.77
CA LEU A 152 21.20 4.44 14.16
C LEU A 152 21.09 3.14 14.98
N ASN A 153 22.06 2.88 15.86
CA ASN A 153 22.16 1.64 16.64
C ASN A 153 21.06 1.43 17.68
N THR A 154 20.00 2.20 17.65
CA THR A 154 18.85 2.07 18.56
C THR A 154 18.08 0.78 18.33
N ILE A 155 18.14 0.25 17.12
CA ILE A 155 17.48 -1.01 16.72
C ILE A 155 18.35 -1.82 15.75
N LYS A 156 18.12 -3.13 15.72
CA LYS A 156 18.68 -4.01 14.71
C LYS A 156 17.65 -4.26 13.60
N LEU A 157 18.06 -4.18 12.34
CA LEU A 157 17.19 -4.48 11.21
C LEU A 157 16.76 -5.96 11.22
N HIS A 158 15.50 -6.22 10.92
CA HIS A 158 14.99 -7.57 10.67
C HIS A 158 15.44 -8.11 9.31
N PHE A 159 15.51 -7.23 8.31
CA PHE A 159 15.97 -7.52 6.95
C PHE A 159 16.90 -6.40 6.48
N GLN A 160 17.88 -6.71 5.65
CA GLN A 160 18.76 -5.68 5.08
C GLN A 160 18.00 -4.64 4.25
N ASN A 161 16.89 -5.05 3.60
CA ASN A 161 15.99 -4.21 2.82
C ASN A 161 14.69 -3.89 3.56
N GLU A 162 14.71 -3.82 4.89
CA GLU A 162 13.53 -3.54 5.71
C GLU A 162 12.80 -2.26 5.30
N PRO A 163 13.49 -1.14 4.94
CA PRO A 163 12.82 0.05 4.42
C PRO A 163 11.99 -0.19 3.15
N ALA A 164 12.50 -0.98 2.20
CA ALA A 164 11.75 -1.31 0.99
C ALA A 164 10.57 -2.24 1.29
N ARG A 165 10.72 -3.18 2.22
CA ARG A 165 9.64 -4.07 2.68
C ARG A 165 8.54 -3.28 3.39
N HIS A 166 8.88 -2.28 4.18
CA HIS A 166 7.89 -1.40 4.79
C HIS A 166 7.13 -0.59 3.72
N LYS A 167 7.81 -0.09 2.69
CA LYS A 167 7.12 0.58 1.56
C LYS A 167 6.22 -0.36 0.77
N LEU A 168 6.54 -1.65 0.73
CA LEU A 168 5.64 -2.65 0.17
C LEU A 168 4.43 -2.87 1.08
N LEU A 169 4.61 -2.88 2.42
CA LEU A 169 3.50 -2.90 3.38
C LEU A 169 2.55 -1.72 3.16
N ASP A 170 3.10 -0.51 2.98
CA ASP A 170 2.32 0.70 2.67
C ASP A 170 1.48 0.51 1.40
N VAL A 171 2.08 -0.02 0.33
CA VAL A 171 1.36 -0.27 -0.94
C VAL A 171 0.21 -1.28 -0.73
N VAL A 172 0.45 -2.36 -0.01
CA VAL A 172 -0.60 -3.37 0.29
C VAL A 172 -1.75 -2.73 1.08
N GLY A 173 -1.44 -1.94 2.10
CA GLY A 173 -2.42 -1.25 2.93
C GLY A 173 -3.22 -0.19 2.17
N ASP A 174 -2.54 0.66 1.43
CA ASP A 174 -3.18 1.75 0.67
C ASP A 174 -4.08 1.21 -0.46
N LEU A 175 -3.67 0.13 -1.11
CA LEU A 175 -4.47 -0.49 -2.17
C LEU A 175 -5.73 -1.22 -1.64
N ALA A 176 -5.81 -1.52 -0.35
CA ALA A 176 -7.05 -2.01 0.26
C ALA A 176 -8.20 -0.98 0.16
N LEU A 177 -7.90 0.31 -0.05
CA LEU A 177 -8.88 1.38 -0.30
C LEU A 177 -9.67 1.21 -1.61
N VAL A 178 -9.23 0.34 -2.52
CA VAL A 178 -10.02 -0.10 -3.67
C VAL A 178 -11.35 -0.71 -3.21
N GLY A 179 -11.34 -1.40 -2.07
CA GLY A 179 -12.52 -1.96 -1.42
C GLY A 179 -12.81 -3.42 -1.81
N LYS A 180 -11.95 -4.03 -2.64
CA LYS A 180 -11.96 -5.46 -2.96
C LYS A 180 -10.54 -5.99 -2.99
N PRO A 181 -10.32 -7.26 -2.64
CA PRO A 181 -9.04 -7.92 -2.89
C PRO A 181 -8.72 -7.91 -4.39
N ILE A 182 -7.48 -7.63 -4.71
CA ILE A 182 -7.00 -7.50 -6.08
C ILE A 182 -6.38 -8.83 -6.52
N LYS A 183 -6.72 -9.30 -7.71
CA LYS A 183 -5.93 -10.25 -8.49
C LYS A 183 -5.15 -9.48 -9.54
N GLY A 184 -3.85 -9.42 -9.36
CA GLY A 184 -2.96 -8.66 -10.24
C GLY A 184 -1.60 -8.46 -9.62
N LYS A 185 -0.62 -8.16 -10.45
CA LYS A 185 0.75 -7.84 -10.05
C LYS A 185 0.95 -6.34 -10.03
N VAL A 186 1.28 -5.79 -8.86
CA VAL A 186 1.59 -4.37 -8.69
C VAL A 186 3.10 -4.16 -8.69
N VAL A 187 3.57 -3.25 -9.53
CA VAL A 187 4.97 -2.82 -9.57
C VAL A 187 5.00 -1.32 -9.27
N ALA A 188 5.71 -0.92 -8.22
CA ALA A 188 5.76 0.46 -7.78
C ALA A 188 7.22 0.93 -7.61
N THR A 189 7.55 2.04 -8.26
CA THR A 189 8.81 2.75 -8.13
C THR A 189 8.59 4.02 -7.33
N LYS A 190 9.38 4.24 -6.28
CA LYS A 190 9.27 5.40 -5.37
C LYS A 190 7.84 5.61 -4.82
N PRO A 191 7.15 4.56 -4.34
CA PRO A 191 5.79 4.70 -3.84
C PRO A 191 5.73 5.57 -2.58
N GLY A 192 4.56 6.17 -2.37
CA GLY A 192 4.22 6.91 -1.17
C GLY A 192 2.71 7.01 -1.02
N HIS A 193 2.20 7.27 0.18
CA HIS A 193 0.76 7.24 0.47
C HIS A 193 -0.09 8.08 -0.49
N THR A 194 0.37 9.27 -0.88
CA THR A 194 -0.35 10.10 -1.85
C THR A 194 -0.48 9.41 -3.20
N ALA A 195 0.62 8.92 -3.76
CA ALA A 195 0.63 8.24 -5.05
C ALA A 195 -0.14 6.91 -5.00
N ASN A 196 0.04 6.13 -3.92
CA ASN A 196 -0.66 4.87 -3.72
C ASN A 196 -2.19 5.08 -3.66
N THR A 197 -2.64 6.12 -2.95
CA THR A 197 -4.07 6.43 -2.83
C THR A 197 -4.66 6.98 -4.13
N GLU A 198 -3.91 7.79 -4.89
CA GLU A 198 -4.34 8.21 -6.23
C GLU A 198 -4.43 7.00 -7.18
N PHE A 199 -3.48 6.09 -7.14
CA PHE A 199 -3.54 4.86 -7.92
C PHE A 199 -4.72 3.97 -7.49
N ALA A 200 -4.99 3.84 -6.19
CA ALA A 200 -6.16 3.12 -5.70
C ALA A 200 -7.48 3.72 -6.21
N LYS A 201 -7.59 5.04 -6.36
CA LYS A 201 -8.76 5.69 -6.98
C LYS A 201 -8.92 5.32 -8.45
N ILE A 202 -7.82 5.25 -9.20
CA ILE A 202 -7.82 4.82 -10.62
C ILE A 202 -8.32 3.37 -10.71
N LEU A 203 -7.77 2.47 -9.90
CA LEU A 203 -8.20 1.07 -9.86
C LEU A 203 -9.66 0.92 -9.47
N LYS A 204 -10.11 1.69 -8.47
CA LYS A 204 -11.51 1.69 -8.05
C LYS A 204 -12.46 2.16 -9.15
N LYS A 205 -12.06 3.17 -9.90
CA LYS A 205 -12.84 3.66 -11.05
C LYS A 205 -12.96 2.58 -12.12
N ASP A 206 -11.84 1.95 -12.52
CA ASP A 206 -11.84 0.84 -13.49
C ASP A 206 -12.74 -0.32 -13.03
N MET A 207 -12.61 -0.72 -11.77
CA MET A 207 -13.47 -1.76 -11.18
C MET A 207 -14.96 -1.41 -11.29
N MET A 208 -15.32 -0.16 -11.00
CA MET A 208 -16.72 0.27 -11.07
C MET A 208 -17.24 0.33 -12.51
N GLU A 209 -16.41 0.73 -13.45
CA GLU A 209 -16.75 0.74 -14.88
C GLU A 209 -16.95 -0.68 -15.42
N LYS A 210 -16.04 -1.61 -15.11
CA LYS A 210 -16.18 -3.03 -15.46
C LYS A 210 -17.45 -3.65 -14.87
N ARG A 211 -17.77 -3.31 -13.61
CA ARG A 211 -19.00 -3.78 -12.97
C ARG A 211 -20.27 -3.28 -13.67
N LYS A 212 -20.29 -2.03 -14.13
CA LYS A 212 -21.41 -1.49 -14.90
C LYS A 212 -21.57 -2.25 -16.23
N LEU A 213 -20.46 -2.52 -16.92
CA LEU A 213 -20.47 -3.25 -18.18
C LEU A 213 -20.91 -4.71 -18.00
N MET A 214 -20.57 -5.37 -16.89
CA MET A 214 -21.05 -6.73 -16.57
C MET A 214 -22.55 -6.79 -16.32
N GLY A 215 -23.16 -5.70 -15.89
CA GLY A 215 -24.61 -5.58 -15.67
C GLY A 215 -25.42 -5.31 -16.95
N ILE A 216 -24.76 -4.99 -18.06
CA ILE A 216 -25.41 -4.77 -19.35
C ILE A 216 -25.49 -6.13 -20.07
N PRO A 217 -26.69 -6.67 -20.33
CA PRO A 217 -26.84 -7.90 -21.12
C PRO A 217 -26.17 -7.72 -22.48
N LYS A 218 -25.23 -8.62 -22.81
CA LYS A 218 -24.67 -8.64 -24.17
C LYS A 218 -25.79 -9.01 -25.14
N TYR A 219 -26.02 -8.14 -26.13
CA TYR A 219 -26.94 -8.46 -27.21
C TYR A 219 -26.42 -9.69 -27.96
N ASP A 220 -27.27 -10.70 -28.07
CA ASP A 220 -27.01 -11.92 -28.84
C ASP A 220 -28.07 -12.02 -29.91
N PRO A 221 -27.73 -11.78 -31.21
CA PRO A 221 -28.71 -11.75 -32.30
C PRO A 221 -29.32 -13.13 -32.56
N GLU A 222 -28.71 -14.21 -32.06
CA GLU A 222 -29.21 -15.60 -32.23
C GLU A 222 -30.23 -15.97 -31.14
N LYS A 223 -30.38 -15.16 -30.09
CA LYS A 223 -31.34 -15.40 -28.99
C LYS A 223 -32.61 -14.60 -29.18
N GLU A 224 -33.73 -15.22 -28.88
CA GLU A 224 -34.99 -14.48 -28.80
C GLU A 224 -34.89 -13.37 -27.75
N PRO A 225 -35.36 -12.15 -28.02
CA PRO A 225 -35.35 -11.06 -27.07
C PRO A 225 -36.18 -11.42 -25.85
N VAL A 226 -35.63 -11.10 -24.65
CA VAL A 226 -36.30 -11.31 -23.35
C VAL A 226 -37.66 -10.59 -23.32
N LEU A 227 -37.74 -9.43 -23.99
CA LEU A 227 -38.97 -8.66 -24.20
C LEU A 227 -39.03 -8.22 -25.65
N ASP A 228 -40.13 -8.53 -26.31
CA ASP A 228 -40.46 -7.95 -27.63
C ASP A 228 -40.96 -6.49 -27.44
N ILE A 229 -41.18 -5.81 -28.55
CA ILE A 229 -41.66 -4.42 -28.55
C ILE A 229 -42.98 -4.26 -27.79
N ASN A 230 -43.83 -5.29 -27.79
CA ASN A 230 -45.10 -5.27 -27.05
C ASN A 230 -44.84 -5.39 -25.54
N GLY A 231 -43.89 -6.21 -25.13
CA GLY A 231 -43.44 -6.34 -23.76
C GLY A 231 -42.87 -5.02 -23.23
N VAL A 232 -41.95 -4.40 -23.98
CA VAL A 232 -41.38 -3.09 -23.68
C VAL A 232 -42.49 -2.02 -23.57
N SER A 233 -43.41 -2.00 -24.50
CA SER A 233 -44.53 -1.05 -24.52
C SER A 233 -45.52 -1.20 -23.35
N LYS A 234 -45.58 -2.37 -22.74
CA LYS A 234 -46.36 -2.56 -21.51
C LYS A 234 -45.65 -2.04 -20.25
N MET A 235 -44.32 -2.05 -20.24
CA MET A 235 -43.52 -1.62 -19.11
C MET A 235 -43.23 -0.11 -19.12
N LEU A 236 -43.01 0.47 -20.31
CA LEU A 236 -42.66 1.87 -20.46
C LEU A 236 -43.87 2.69 -20.90
N PRO A 237 -44.13 3.87 -20.29
CA PRO A 237 -45.24 4.75 -20.67
C PRO A 237 -45.04 5.46 -22.03
N HIS A 238 -43.79 5.41 -22.55
CA HIS A 238 -43.42 6.05 -23.80
C HIS A 238 -43.99 5.30 -25.01
N ARG A 239 -44.42 6.04 -26.01
CA ARG A 239 -44.99 5.54 -27.25
C ARG A 239 -44.31 6.23 -28.43
N TYR A 240 -44.40 5.58 -29.61
CA TYR A 240 -43.92 6.20 -30.84
C TYR A 240 -44.38 7.68 -30.98
N PRO A 241 -43.53 8.64 -31.34
CA PRO A 241 -42.13 8.48 -31.79
C PRO A 241 -41.07 8.52 -30.67
N PHE A 242 -41.41 8.51 -29.39
CA PHE A 242 -40.52 8.70 -28.26
C PHE A 242 -40.16 7.39 -27.52
N LEU A 243 -40.28 6.27 -28.21
CA LEU A 243 -39.81 5.00 -27.66
C LEU A 243 -38.27 4.97 -27.79
N LEU A 244 -37.61 5.40 -26.72
CA LEU A 244 -36.15 5.37 -26.61
C LEU A 244 -35.71 3.96 -26.16
N VAL A 245 -35.56 3.06 -27.09
CA VAL A 245 -35.01 1.71 -26.88
C VAL A 245 -33.99 1.50 -28.00
N ASP A 246 -32.74 1.42 -27.63
CA ASP A 246 -31.64 0.98 -28.48
C ASP A 246 -31.50 -0.54 -28.43
#